data_77e601fe5386985ad496e74a7c256ec7
#
_entry.id   77e601fe5386985ad496e74a7c256ec7
#
_cell.length_a   1.000
_cell.length_b   1.000
_cell.length_c   1.000
_cell.angle_alpha   90.00
_cell.angle_beta   90.00
_cell.angle_gamma   90.00
#
_symmetry.space_group_name_H-M   'P 1'
#
loop_
_entity.id
_entity.type
_entity.pdbx_description
1 polymer ?
#
loop_
_entity_poly.entity_id
_entity_poly.type
_entity_poly.pdbx_seq_one_letter_code
_entity_poly.pdbx_strand_id
1 'polypeptide(L)'
;MLRQLSSYAFMLTAIAGLSACGGQSGDAAKPADNASASTANTPAKDGDVTIMNVSYDVMRDFYKEYNPLFEKEYAAKHGGEKVTIEQSHGGSSKQALAVANGLKADVVTMNQSSDVELLEKKGLI
;
A
#
# COMPACT_ATOMS: atom_id res chain seq x y z
N MET A 1 -5.16 11.82 -50.87
CA MET A 1 -3.74 11.97 -50.60
C MET A 1 -3.42 11.06 -49.42
N LEU A 2 -3.10 9.88 -49.60
CA LEU A 2 -1.91 9.08 -49.92
C LEU A 2 -0.69 9.39 -49.04
N ARG A 3 -0.20 8.29 -48.41
CA ARG A 3 1.18 8.02 -47.96
C ARG A 3 1.37 8.24 -46.44
N GLN A 4 2.02 7.33 -45.65
CA GLN A 4 2.87 6.20 -45.97
C GLN A 4 2.86 5.18 -44.82
N LEU A 5 2.89 3.92 -45.19
CA LEU A 5 3.30 2.77 -44.39
C LEU A 5 4.82 2.83 -44.14
N SER A 6 5.27 2.52 -42.95
CA SER A 6 6.64 2.06 -42.74
C SER A 6 6.68 0.95 -41.70
N SER A 7 6.84 -0.24 -42.22
CA SER A 7 7.23 -1.46 -41.53
C SER A 7 8.68 -1.33 -41.03
N TYR A 8 8.94 -1.69 -39.80
CA TYR A 8 10.25 -2.18 -39.37
C TYR A 8 10.10 -3.52 -38.67
N ALA A 9 10.36 -4.56 -39.44
CA ALA A 9 10.76 -5.87 -38.97
C ALA A 9 12.23 -5.85 -38.66
N PHE A 10 12.68 -6.27 -37.50
CA PHE A 10 14.07 -6.71 -37.26
C PHE A 10 14.07 -7.57 -35.99
N MET A 11 14.23 -8.80 -36.14
CA MET A 11 15.38 -9.68 -36.12
C MET A 11 15.62 -10.36 -34.79
N LEU A 12 15.30 -11.67 -34.79
CA LEU A 12 15.73 -12.67 -33.83
C LEU A 12 17.25 -12.70 -33.71
N THR A 13 17.76 -12.74 -32.49
CA THR A 13 19.05 -13.36 -32.19
C THR A 13 18.89 -14.26 -30.95
N ALA A 14 18.91 -15.55 -31.23
CA ALA A 14 19.08 -16.60 -30.25
C ALA A 14 20.57 -16.66 -29.86
N ILE A 15 20.86 -16.59 -28.56
CA ILE A 15 22.16 -17.00 -28.04
C ILE A 15 21.91 -18.06 -26.97
N ALA A 16 22.18 -19.30 -27.34
CA ALA A 16 22.34 -20.41 -26.44
C ALA A 16 23.73 -20.35 -25.80
N GLY A 17 23.82 -20.36 -24.50
CA GLY A 17 25.05 -20.47 -23.74
C GLY A 17 24.84 -21.37 -22.54
N LEU A 18 25.21 -22.63 -22.66
CA LEU A 18 25.42 -23.58 -21.55
C LEU A 18 26.69 -23.22 -20.79
N SER A 19 26.62 -23.23 -19.44
CA SER A 19 27.73 -23.67 -18.56
C SER A 19 27.20 -23.67 -17.14
N ALA A 20 26.93 -24.77 -16.53
CA ALA A 20 27.72 -25.75 -15.81
C ALA A 20 28.26 -25.29 -14.47
N CYS A 21 27.72 -25.93 -13.41
CA CYS A 21 28.31 -26.41 -12.17
C CYS A 21 29.07 -25.44 -11.23
N GLY A 22 28.65 -25.44 -9.98
CA GLY A 22 29.41 -25.01 -8.85
C GLY A 22 28.53 -24.90 -7.60
N GLY A 23 28.44 -25.98 -6.81
CA GLY A 23 27.75 -25.97 -5.52
C GLY A 23 28.51 -25.15 -4.48
N GLN A 24 27.79 -24.40 -3.64
CA GLN A 24 28.24 -24.04 -2.28
C GLN A 24 27.00 -23.76 -1.44
N SER A 25 26.87 -24.54 -0.40
CA SER A 25 25.90 -24.35 0.67
C SER A 25 26.14 -23.01 1.35
N GLY A 26 25.15 -22.13 1.33
CA GLY A 26 25.13 -20.92 2.11
C GLY A 26 23.68 -20.65 2.50
N ASP A 27 23.43 -20.64 3.80
CA ASP A 27 22.15 -20.29 4.40
C ASP A 27 21.64 -18.94 3.86
N ALA A 28 20.76 -19.00 2.90
CA ALA A 28 20.05 -17.82 2.42
C ALA A 28 18.84 -17.62 3.34
N ALA A 29 18.91 -16.61 4.17
CA ALA A 29 17.76 -16.06 4.85
C ALA A 29 16.65 -15.80 3.82
N LYS A 30 15.53 -16.50 4.01
CA LYS A 30 14.30 -16.33 3.25
C LYS A 30 13.89 -14.85 3.32
N PRO A 31 13.71 -14.16 2.19
CA PRO A 31 13.09 -12.84 2.21
C PRO A 31 11.67 -13.03 2.77
N ALA A 32 11.36 -12.30 3.82
CA ALA A 32 9.99 -12.22 4.31
C ALA A 32 9.13 -11.68 3.16
N ASP A 33 8.16 -12.48 2.76
CA ASP A 33 7.13 -12.07 1.82
C ASP A 33 6.51 -10.77 2.31
N ASN A 34 6.86 -9.71 1.62
CA ASN A 34 6.22 -8.42 1.78
C ASN A 34 4.80 -8.58 1.27
N ALA A 35 3.86 -8.82 2.19
CA ALA A 35 2.46 -8.83 1.86
C ALA A 35 2.14 -7.50 1.19
N SER A 36 2.01 -7.55 -0.13
CA SER A 36 1.53 -6.48 -0.96
C SER A 36 0.17 -6.07 -0.41
N ALA A 37 0.09 -4.88 0.15
CA ALA A 37 -1.19 -4.26 0.44
C ALA A 37 -1.92 -4.12 -0.90
N SER A 38 -2.85 -5.02 -1.16
CA SER A 38 -3.76 -4.93 -2.28
C SER A 38 -4.69 -3.74 -1.99
N THR A 39 -4.39 -2.61 -2.57
CA THR A 39 -5.34 -1.52 -2.66
C THR A 39 -6.44 -1.96 -3.62
N ALA A 40 -7.46 -2.63 -3.11
CA ALA A 40 -8.70 -2.82 -3.83
C ALA A 40 -9.41 -1.46 -3.87
N ASN A 41 -9.14 -0.68 -4.91
CA ASN A 41 -9.95 0.48 -5.26
C ASN A 41 -11.31 -0.03 -5.75
N THR A 42 -12.23 -0.29 -4.83
CA THR A 42 -13.63 -0.46 -5.15
C THR A 42 -14.21 0.95 -5.30
N PRO A 43 -14.83 1.32 -6.43
CA PRO A 43 -15.49 2.62 -6.55
C PRO A 43 -16.55 2.75 -5.46
N ALA A 44 -16.41 3.75 -4.58
CA ALA A 44 -17.44 4.09 -3.62
C ALA A 44 -18.73 4.46 -4.36
N LYS A 45 -19.86 3.94 -3.90
CA LYS A 45 -21.18 4.44 -4.33
C LYS A 45 -21.36 5.85 -3.78
N ASP A 46 -22.11 6.67 -4.53
CA ASP A 46 -22.51 8.00 -4.07
C ASP A 46 -23.11 7.91 -2.65
N GLY A 47 -22.44 8.51 -1.66
CA GLY A 47 -22.81 8.45 -0.24
C GLY A 47 -21.93 7.54 0.64
N ASP A 48 -21.09 6.67 0.08
CA ASP A 48 -20.16 5.84 0.89
C ASP A 48 -18.87 6.62 1.18
N VAL A 49 -18.47 6.67 2.45
CA VAL A 49 -17.23 7.31 2.93
C VAL A 49 -16.14 6.25 3.05
N THR A 50 -14.96 6.53 2.54
CA THR A 50 -13.78 5.67 2.73
C THR A 50 -12.72 6.44 3.52
N ILE A 51 -12.20 5.84 4.58
CA ILE A 51 -11.13 6.38 5.43
C ILE A 51 -9.92 5.46 5.32
N MET A 52 -8.77 6.03 4.93
CA MET A 52 -7.50 5.31 4.93
C MET A 52 -6.78 5.49 6.26
N ASN A 53 -6.66 4.41 7.04
CA ASN A 53 -5.92 4.37 8.30
C ASN A 53 -4.53 3.76 8.09
N VAL A 54 -3.51 4.57 8.26
CA VAL A 54 -2.11 4.16 8.16
C VAL A 54 -1.50 4.07 9.55
N SER A 55 -1.08 2.88 9.97
CA SER A 55 -0.61 2.70 11.33
C SER A 55 0.62 1.81 11.45
N TYR A 56 1.33 1.95 12.58
CA TYR A 56 2.38 1.01 12.90
C TYR A 56 1.79 -0.35 13.33
N ASP A 57 2.55 -1.42 13.10
CA ASP A 57 2.04 -2.79 13.00
C ASP A 57 1.35 -3.33 14.26
N VAL A 58 1.81 -2.93 15.44
CA VAL A 58 1.20 -3.31 16.73
C VAL A 58 -0.28 -2.90 16.85
N MET A 59 -0.70 -1.88 16.12
CA MET A 59 -2.09 -1.41 16.13
C MET A 59 -3.05 -2.27 15.30
N ARG A 60 -2.55 -3.25 14.57
CA ARG A 60 -3.33 -4.10 13.66
C ARG A 60 -4.50 -4.79 14.35
N ASP A 61 -4.24 -5.46 15.46
CA ASP A 61 -5.28 -6.21 16.18
C ASP A 61 -6.30 -5.26 16.83
N PHE A 62 -5.82 -4.13 17.38
CA PHE A 62 -6.71 -3.09 17.89
C PHE A 62 -7.69 -2.60 16.82
N TYR A 63 -7.20 -2.21 15.65
CA TYR A 63 -8.07 -1.70 14.60
C TYR A 63 -8.97 -2.76 13.98
N LYS A 64 -8.54 -4.02 13.96
CA LYS A 64 -9.38 -5.14 13.52
C LYS A 64 -10.65 -5.28 14.38
N GLU A 65 -10.55 -5.00 15.67
CA GLU A 65 -11.70 -5.04 16.58
C GLU A 65 -12.45 -3.70 16.62
N TYR A 66 -11.73 -2.59 16.58
CA TYR A 66 -12.31 -1.25 16.70
C TYR A 66 -13.11 -0.82 15.46
N ASN A 67 -12.57 -1.06 14.24
CA ASN A 67 -13.20 -0.55 13.01
C ASN A 67 -14.65 -1.01 12.83
N PRO A 68 -15.02 -2.29 13.04
CA PRO A 68 -16.42 -2.71 12.93
C PRO A 68 -17.37 -1.99 13.89
N LEU A 69 -16.87 -1.64 15.07
CA LEU A 69 -17.65 -0.87 16.06
C LEU A 69 -17.86 0.56 15.57
N PHE A 70 -16.80 1.18 15.07
CA PHE A 70 -16.87 2.53 14.51
C PHE A 70 -17.81 2.59 13.28
N GLU A 71 -17.69 1.65 12.35
CA GLU A 71 -18.55 1.57 11.16
C GLU A 71 -20.04 1.45 11.54
N LYS A 72 -20.34 0.61 12.53
CA LYS A 72 -21.70 0.45 13.06
C LYS A 72 -22.23 1.73 13.71
N GLU A 73 -21.40 2.38 14.52
CA GLU A 73 -21.78 3.62 15.20
C GLU A 73 -21.94 4.78 14.21
N TYR A 74 -21.06 4.87 13.22
CA TYR A 74 -21.14 5.84 12.14
C TYR A 74 -22.48 5.71 11.40
N ALA A 75 -22.81 4.52 10.92
CA ALA A 75 -24.07 4.27 10.22
C ALA A 75 -25.30 4.63 11.06
N ALA A 76 -25.27 4.32 12.39
CA ALA A 76 -26.37 4.66 13.28
C ALA A 76 -26.57 6.17 13.47
N LYS A 77 -25.48 6.96 13.42
CA LYS A 77 -25.51 8.42 13.59
C LYS A 77 -25.75 9.17 12.27
N HIS A 78 -25.47 8.56 11.13
CA HIS A 78 -25.52 9.18 9.81
C HIS A 78 -26.60 8.60 8.89
N GLY A 79 -27.76 8.19 9.48
CA GLY A 79 -28.91 7.76 8.70
C GLY A 79 -28.73 6.47 7.88
N GLY A 80 -27.77 5.63 8.25
CA GLY A 80 -27.47 4.38 7.55
C GLY A 80 -26.36 4.52 6.51
N GLU A 81 -25.74 5.70 6.38
CA GLU A 81 -24.56 5.91 5.53
C GLU A 81 -23.42 4.97 5.96
N LYS A 82 -22.73 4.40 4.99
CA LYS A 82 -21.65 3.45 5.27
C LYS A 82 -20.30 4.16 5.23
N VAL A 83 -19.44 3.79 6.17
CA VAL A 83 -18.01 4.10 6.12
C VAL A 83 -17.23 2.81 5.95
N THR A 84 -16.20 2.84 5.12
CA THR A 84 -15.26 1.73 4.93
C THR A 84 -13.90 2.17 5.42
N ILE A 85 -13.28 1.38 6.30
CA ILE A 85 -11.93 1.68 6.81
C ILE A 85 -10.91 0.82 6.06
N GLU A 86 -10.20 1.44 5.12
CA GLU A 86 -9.02 0.85 4.52
C GLU A 86 -7.82 0.96 5.46
N GLN A 87 -6.95 -0.05 5.46
CA GLN A 87 -5.86 -0.12 6.44
C GLN A 87 -4.53 -0.43 5.78
N SER A 88 -3.49 0.29 6.22
CA SER A 88 -2.09 -0.03 5.92
C SER A 88 -1.31 -0.13 7.22
N HIS A 89 -0.73 -1.29 7.51
CA HIS A 89 0.03 -1.55 8.71
C HIS A 89 1.47 -1.94 8.39
N GLY A 90 2.42 -1.48 9.18
CA GLY A 90 3.83 -1.81 9.00
C GLY A 90 4.74 -1.13 10.03
N GLY A 91 6.04 -1.19 9.81
CA GLY A 91 6.97 -0.44 10.66
C GLY A 91 6.67 1.06 10.65
N SER A 92 6.66 1.70 11.83
CA SER A 92 6.22 3.10 11.99
C SER A 92 6.90 4.04 10.99
N SER A 93 8.23 4.08 10.96
CA SER A 93 8.96 4.96 10.04
C SER A 93 8.75 4.60 8.57
N LYS A 94 8.51 3.30 8.26
CA LYS A 94 8.17 2.87 6.90
C LYS A 94 6.81 3.44 6.48
N GLN A 95 5.83 3.41 7.37
CA GLN A 95 4.51 3.97 7.10
C GLN A 95 4.55 5.50 7.00
N ALA A 96 5.27 6.17 7.89
CA ALA A 96 5.48 7.61 7.81
C ALA A 96 6.13 8.03 6.48
N LEU A 97 7.18 7.30 6.04
CA LEU A 97 7.80 7.54 4.73
C LEU A 97 6.85 7.27 3.56
N ALA A 98 6.00 6.24 3.64
CA ALA A 98 5.02 5.98 2.60
C ALA A 98 4.03 7.14 2.45
N VAL A 99 3.52 7.68 3.56
CA VAL A 99 2.65 8.87 3.56
C VAL A 99 3.42 10.10 3.05
N ALA A 100 4.65 10.32 3.51
CA ALA A 100 5.50 11.41 3.06
C ALA A 100 5.81 11.36 1.54
N ASN A 101 5.72 10.17 0.94
CA ASN A 101 5.95 9.91 -0.48
C ASN A 101 4.64 9.77 -1.30
N GLY A 102 3.49 10.10 -0.71
CA GLY A 102 2.23 10.22 -1.44
C GLY A 102 1.18 9.14 -1.16
N LEU A 103 1.41 8.21 -0.22
CA LEU A 103 0.32 7.37 0.26
C LEU A 103 -0.70 8.27 0.95
N LYS A 104 -1.91 8.33 0.42
CA LYS A 104 -2.99 9.09 1.04
C LYS A 104 -3.38 8.43 2.35
N ALA A 105 -3.47 9.22 3.41
CA ALA A 105 -3.90 8.78 4.72
C ALA A 105 -4.83 9.83 5.31
N ASP A 106 -5.95 9.40 5.87
CA ASP A 106 -6.87 10.25 6.61
C ASP A 106 -6.56 10.18 8.11
N VAL A 107 -6.05 9.04 8.55
CA VAL A 107 -5.62 8.81 9.93
C VAL A 107 -4.23 8.18 9.93
N VAL A 108 -3.35 8.68 10.79
CA VAL A 108 -2.03 8.08 11.03
C VAL A 108 -1.83 7.76 12.50
N THR A 109 -1.31 6.58 12.80
CA THR A 109 -0.95 6.16 14.16
C THR A 109 0.48 5.65 14.18
N MET A 110 1.39 6.47 14.67
CA MET A 110 2.83 6.21 14.70
C MET A 110 3.30 5.96 16.15
N ASN A 111 4.41 5.22 16.29
CA ASN A 111 4.96 4.94 17.63
C ASN A 111 6.11 5.88 18.04
N GLN A 112 6.54 6.77 17.14
CA GLN A 112 7.64 7.70 17.39
C GLN A 112 7.25 9.12 17.00
N SER A 113 7.62 10.10 17.83
CA SER A 113 7.38 11.52 17.54
C SER A 113 8.08 11.99 16.27
N SER A 114 9.29 11.47 16.01
CA SER A 114 10.04 11.78 14.79
C SER A 114 9.31 11.43 13.50
N ASP A 115 8.47 10.38 13.51
CA ASP A 115 7.66 9.98 12.37
C ASP A 115 6.52 10.99 12.14
N VAL A 116 5.91 11.47 13.21
CA VAL A 116 4.88 12.54 13.16
C VAL A 116 5.49 13.86 12.72
N GLU A 117 6.64 14.24 13.27
CA GLU A 117 7.38 15.45 12.87
C GLU A 117 7.78 15.44 11.39
N LEU A 118 8.09 14.26 10.83
CA LEU A 118 8.35 14.12 9.40
C LEU A 118 7.12 14.54 8.58
N LEU A 119 5.93 14.10 8.97
CA LEU A 119 4.69 14.42 8.28
C LEU A 119 4.32 15.90 8.43
N GLU A 120 4.52 16.47 9.63
CA GLU A 120 4.35 17.90 9.91
C GLU A 120 5.27 18.75 9.02
N LYS A 121 6.58 18.42 8.97
CA LYS A 121 7.55 19.12 8.10
C LYS A 121 7.20 19.07 6.61
N LYS A 122 6.43 18.07 6.22
CA LYS A 122 5.91 17.91 4.86
C LYS A 122 4.56 18.65 4.64
N GLY A 123 3.98 19.23 5.68
CA GLY A 123 2.68 19.90 5.62
C GLY A 123 1.50 18.93 5.37
N LEU A 124 1.61 17.68 5.86
CA LEU A 124 0.61 16.65 5.67
C LEU A 124 -0.31 16.50 6.89
N ILE A 125 0.10 17.06 8.00
CA ILE A 125 -0.66 17.16 9.26
C ILE A 125 -0.40 18.51 9.91
#